data_ddbb9974acba344127cfdd403880a4e7
#
_entry.id   ddbb9974acba344127cfdd403880a4e7
#
_cell.length_a   1.000
_cell.length_b   1.000
_cell.length_c   1.000
_cell.angle_alpha   90.00
_cell.angle_beta   90.00
_cell.angle_gamma   90.00
#
_symmetry.space_group_name_H-M   'P 1'
#
loop_
_entity.id
_entity.type
_entity.pdbx_description
1 polymer ?
#
loop_
_entity_poly.entity_id
_entity_poly.type
_entity_poly.pdbx_seq_one_letter_code
_entity_poly.pdbx_strand_id
1 'polypeptide(L)'
;MAEARPWLEMALEDRRAVALCLAAAPPLLSAALLHSQQAAEKLMKAVLVHEGRPFRKTHDLFELARAVSEARPDLAELATPLAELTPWHLLGRYPGPFGFETLPDEADVKAALPAIDAFAAAVRTLIERS
;
A
#
# COMPACT_ATOMS: atom_id res chain seq x y z
N MET A 1 16.73 -8.86 -15.67
CA MET A 1 16.53 -8.61 -14.25
C MET A 1 15.28 -7.76 -14.03
N ALA A 2 14.45 -8.12 -13.07
CA ALA A 2 13.26 -7.35 -12.76
C ALA A 2 13.66 -6.02 -12.13
N GLU A 3 12.95 -4.95 -12.47
CA GLU A 3 13.21 -3.62 -11.96
C GLU A 3 12.14 -3.19 -10.96
N ALA A 4 12.57 -2.51 -9.91
CA ALA A 4 11.67 -2.02 -8.88
C ALA A 4 10.95 -0.72 -9.26
N ARG A 5 11.58 0.12 -10.09
CA ARG A 5 11.02 1.43 -10.43
C ARG A 5 9.60 1.39 -11.00
N PRO A 6 9.25 0.49 -11.94
CA PRO A 6 7.87 0.41 -12.41
C PRO A 6 6.84 0.15 -11.30
N TRP A 7 7.23 -0.64 -10.29
CA TRP A 7 6.37 -0.88 -9.13
C TRP A 7 6.14 0.40 -8.33
N LEU A 8 7.21 1.17 -8.12
CA LEU A 8 7.10 2.46 -7.43
C LEU A 8 6.19 3.41 -8.22
N GLU A 9 6.38 3.51 -9.52
CA GLU A 9 5.58 4.40 -10.36
C GLU A 9 4.10 4.05 -10.32
N MET A 10 3.75 2.77 -10.39
CA MET A 10 2.37 2.31 -10.27
C MET A 10 1.79 2.60 -8.89
N ALA A 11 2.60 2.43 -7.85
CA ALA A 11 2.17 2.76 -6.49
C ALA A 11 1.87 4.25 -6.33
N LEU A 12 2.70 5.10 -6.91
CA LEU A 12 2.49 6.55 -6.86
C LEU A 12 1.24 6.97 -7.66
N GLU A 13 0.93 6.25 -8.74
CA GLU A 13 -0.31 6.46 -9.47
C GLU A 13 -1.52 6.09 -8.61
N ASP A 14 -1.47 4.95 -7.91
CA ASP A 14 -2.52 4.58 -6.96
C ASP A 14 -2.67 5.64 -5.87
N ARG A 15 -1.55 6.13 -5.34
CA ARG A 15 -1.58 7.19 -4.32
C ARG A 15 -2.25 8.47 -4.85
N ARG A 16 -1.96 8.84 -6.08
CA ARG A 16 -2.60 9.98 -6.73
C ARG A 16 -4.10 9.74 -6.89
N ALA A 17 -4.48 8.52 -7.25
CA ALA A 17 -5.90 8.15 -7.37
C ALA A 17 -6.64 8.33 -6.04
N VAL A 18 -6.00 8.00 -4.90
CA VAL A 18 -6.60 8.23 -3.58
C VAL A 18 -6.94 9.71 -3.38
N ALA A 19 -6.01 10.60 -3.70
CA ALA A 19 -6.22 12.03 -3.56
C ALA A 19 -7.41 12.52 -4.41
N LEU A 20 -7.50 12.04 -5.65
CA LEU A 20 -8.61 12.39 -6.54
C LEU A 20 -9.95 11.84 -6.03
N CYS A 21 -9.96 10.62 -5.51
CA CYS A 21 -11.15 10.01 -4.94
C CYS A 21 -11.66 10.80 -3.72
N LEU A 22 -10.75 11.24 -2.85
CA LEU A 22 -11.11 12.01 -1.67
C LEU A 22 -11.60 13.43 -2.03
N ALA A 23 -11.11 14.00 -3.12
CA ALA A 23 -11.49 15.33 -3.58
C ALA A 23 -12.83 15.32 -4.32
N ALA A 24 -13.31 14.18 -4.75
CA ALA A 24 -14.61 14.08 -5.42
C ALA A 24 -15.75 14.45 -4.46
N ALA A 25 -16.83 14.98 -4.98
CA ALA A 25 -17.98 15.41 -4.18
C ALA A 25 -19.26 14.70 -4.67
N PRO A 26 -19.78 13.68 -3.94
CA PRO A 26 -19.22 13.12 -2.70
C PRO A 26 -17.94 12.32 -2.94
N PRO A 27 -17.14 12.07 -1.91
CA PRO A 27 -15.92 11.27 -2.04
C PRO A 27 -16.20 9.85 -2.54
N LEU A 28 -15.29 9.32 -3.35
CA LEU A 28 -15.35 7.95 -3.85
C LEU A 28 -14.62 7.05 -2.85
N LEU A 29 -15.30 6.71 -1.76
CA LEU A 29 -14.67 6.04 -0.62
C LEU A 29 -14.16 4.63 -0.96
N SER A 30 -14.97 3.80 -1.63
CA SER A 30 -14.56 2.44 -1.98
C SER A 30 -13.31 2.42 -2.84
N ALA A 31 -13.25 3.32 -3.83
CA ALA A 31 -12.07 3.43 -4.69
C ALA A 31 -10.86 3.93 -3.90
N ALA A 32 -11.08 4.87 -2.95
CA ALA A 32 -9.99 5.37 -2.11
C ALA A 32 -9.41 4.26 -1.23
N LEU A 33 -10.24 3.41 -0.65
CA LEU A 33 -9.79 2.27 0.14
C LEU A 33 -8.96 1.31 -0.71
N LEU A 34 -9.47 0.93 -1.87
CA LEU A 34 -8.80 0.00 -2.76
C LEU A 34 -7.44 0.53 -3.23
N HIS A 35 -7.40 1.78 -3.71
CA HIS A 35 -6.15 2.35 -4.20
C HIS A 35 -5.12 2.57 -3.09
N SER A 36 -5.56 2.86 -1.86
CA SER A 36 -4.65 2.95 -0.71
C SER A 36 -3.99 1.61 -0.44
N GLN A 37 -4.77 0.53 -0.42
CA GLN A 37 -4.24 -0.81 -0.23
C GLN A 37 -3.30 -1.20 -1.37
N GLN A 38 -3.67 -0.91 -2.61
CA GLN A 38 -2.83 -1.23 -3.77
C GLN A 38 -1.54 -0.44 -3.78
N ALA A 39 -1.55 0.82 -3.34
CA ALA A 39 -0.33 1.60 -3.22
C ALA A 39 0.63 0.94 -2.23
N ALA A 40 0.12 0.57 -1.05
CA ALA A 40 0.93 -0.11 -0.03
C ALA A 40 1.49 -1.43 -0.57
N GLU A 41 0.66 -2.23 -1.21
CA GLU A 41 1.06 -3.52 -1.78
C GLU A 41 2.19 -3.35 -2.80
N LYS A 42 2.04 -2.44 -3.74
CA LYS A 42 3.03 -2.21 -4.79
C LYS A 42 4.33 -1.65 -4.25
N LEU A 43 4.28 -0.81 -3.22
CA LEU A 43 5.47 -0.30 -2.56
C LEU A 43 6.27 -1.42 -1.90
N MET A 44 5.61 -2.34 -1.22
CA MET A 44 6.27 -3.49 -0.60
C MET A 44 6.86 -4.41 -1.67
N LYS A 45 6.14 -4.64 -2.75
CA LYS A 45 6.64 -5.46 -3.86
C LYS A 45 7.84 -4.79 -4.54
N ALA A 46 7.86 -3.46 -4.62
CA ALA A 46 9.03 -2.73 -5.12
C ALA A 46 10.29 -3.03 -4.30
N VAL A 47 10.16 -3.05 -2.98
CA VAL A 47 11.30 -3.40 -2.11
C VAL A 47 11.77 -4.81 -2.40
N LEU A 48 10.85 -5.78 -2.46
CA LEU A 48 11.21 -7.18 -2.67
C LEU A 48 11.86 -7.40 -4.04
N VAL A 49 11.35 -6.75 -5.08
CA VAL A 49 11.96 -6.81 -6.42
C VAL A 49 13.37 -6.22 -6.38
N HIS A 50 13.54 -5.08 -5.70
CA HIS A 50 14.85 -4.41 -5.59
C HIS A 50 15.87 -5.31 -4.88
N GLU A 51 15.42 -6.04 -3.85
CA GLU A 51 16.28 -6.93 -3.07
C GLU A 51 16.41 -8.33 -3.69
N GLY A 52 15.82 -8.55 -4.86
CA GLY A 52 15.88 -9.85 -5.54
C GLY A 52 15.18 -10.97 -4.79
N ARG A 53 14.15 -10.63 -3.99
CA ARG A 53 13.40 -11.60 -3.19
C ARG A 53 12.13 -12.01 -3.90
N PRO A 54 11.84 -13.32 -4.01
CA PRO A 54 10.56 -13.77 -4.56
C PRO A 54 9.41 -13.47 -3.60
N PHE A 55 8.21 -13.31 -4.14
CA PHE A 55 6.99 -13.19 -3.34
C PHE A 55 5.85 -13.89 -4.04
N ARG A 56 4.88 -14.37 -3.24
CA ARG A 56 3.67 -14.95 -3.78
C ARG A 56 2.77 -13.85 -4.34
N LYS A 57 1.93 -14.22 -5.29
CA LYS A 57 0.87 -13.35 -5.78
C LYS A 57 -0.19 -13.26 -4.68
N THR A 58 -0.13 -12.21 -3.86
CA THR A 58 -0.98 -12.04 -2.70
C THR A 58 -1.36 -10.59 -2.50
N HIS A 59 -2.49 -10.37 -1.83
CA HIS A 59 -2.94 -9.07 -1.35
C HIS A 59 -2.82 -8.95 0.18
N ASP A 60 -2.22 -9.95 0.82
CA ASP A 60 -1.99 -9.95 2.26
C ASP A 60 -0.75 -9.10 2.58
N LEU A 61 -1.00 -7.90 3.10
CA LEU A 61 0.07 -6.97 3.44
C LEU A 61 0.87 -7.40 4.66
N PHE A 62 0.32 -8.23 5.54
CA PHE A 62 1.09 -8.79 6.66
C PHE A 62 2.19 -9.72 6.14
N GLU A 63 1.86 -10.56 5.16
CA GLU A 63 2.84 -11.44 4.53
C GLU A 63 3.93 -10.62 3.83
N LEU A 64 3.55 -9.60 3.08
CA LEU A 64 4.50 -8.74 2.38
C LEU A 64 5.36 -7.93 3.36
N ALA A 65 4.78 -7.41 4.44
CA ALA A 65 5.53 -6.66 5.45
C ALA A 65 6.55 -7.53 6.13
N ARG A 66 6.22 -8.80 6.40
CA ARG A 66 7.17 -9.75 6.96
C ARG A 66 8.35 -9.97 6.01
N ALA A 67 8.07 -10.19 4.73
CA ALA A 67 9.11 -10.40 3.72
C ALA A 67 10.00 -9.15 3.58
N VAL A 68 9.40 -7.96 3.58
CA VAL A 68 10.15 -6.69 3.56
C VAL A 68 11.05 -6.57 4.79
N SER A 69 10.52 -6.88 5.97
CA SER A 69 11.29 -6.78 7.20
C SER A 69 12.48 -7.75 7.23
N GLU A 70 12.34 -8.92 6.63
CA GLU A 70 13.44 -9.89 6.50
C GLU A 70 14.49 -9.42 5.50
N ALA A 71 14.06 -8.85 4.38
CA ALA A 71 14.96 -8.38 3.34
C ALA A 71 15.64 -7.06 3.70
N ARG A 72 14.89 -6.18 4.37
CA ARG A 72 15.33 -4.83 4.76
C ARG A 72 14.85 -4.51 6.17
N PRO A 73 15.58 -4.97 7.21
CA PRO A 73 15.18 -4.68 8.60
C PRO A 73 15.01 -3.19 8.91
N ASP A 74 15.73 -2.33 8.20
CA ASP A 74 15.63 -0.88 8.35
C ASP A 74 14.27 -0.31 7.91
N LEU A 75 13.49 -1.06 7.12
CA LEU A 75 12.15 -0.65 6.68
C LEU A 75 11.03 -1.29 7.49
N ALA A 76 11.34 -2.15 8.46
CA ALA A 76 10.34 -2.90 9.21
C ALA A 76 9.30 -1.99 9.89
N GLU A 77 9.77 -0.93 10.56
CA GLU A 77 8.86 -0.01 11.27
C GLU A 77 7.94 0.75 10.32
N LEU A 78 8.43 1.10 9.14
CA LEU A 78 7.62 1.79 8.14
C LEU A 78 6.60 0.87 7.47
N ALA A 79 6.92 -0.42 7.36
CA ALA A 79 6.02 -1.41 6.75
C ALA A 79 4.87 -1.80 7.68
N THR A 80 5.11 -1.85 8.99
CA THR A 80 4.13 -2.33 9.97
C THR A 80 2.75 -1.68 9.87
N PRO A 81 2.64 -0.32 9.85
CA PRO A 81 1.32 0.29 9.76
C PRO A 81 0.59 0.01 8.44
N LEU A 82 1.33 -0.27 7.37
CA LEU A 82 0.71 -0.56 6.08
C LEU A 82 0.01 -1.91 6.07
N ALA A 83 0.47 -2.87 6.86
CA ALA A 83 -0.14 -4.19 6.94
C ALA A 83 -1.61 -4.13 7.38
N GLU A 84 -1.97 -3.12 8.18
CA GLU A 84 -3.33 -2.91 8.65
C GLU A 84 -4.33 -2.58 7.53
N LEU A 85 -3.83 -2.21 6.35
CA LEU A 85 -4.69 -1.90 5.20
C LEU A 85 -5.14 -3.16 4.45
N THR A 86 -4.72 -4.34 4.87
CA THR A 86 -5.07 -5.61 4.22
C THR A 86 -6.57 -5.76 3.93
N PRO A 87 -7.50 -5.49 4.89
CA PRO A 87 -8.91 -5.64 4.61
C PRO A 87 -9.46 -4.70 3.54
N TRP A 88 -8.77 -3.60 3.27
CA TRP A 88 -9.26 -2.59 2.34
C TRP A 88 -9.31 -3.08 0.89
N HIS A 89 -8.57 -4.12 0.55
CA HIS A 89 -8.66 -4.76 -0.76
C HIS A 89 -10.07 -5.29 -1.00
N LEU A 90 -10.63 -5.98 0.00
CA LEU A 90 -11.97 -6.55 -0.07
C LEU A 90 -13.05 -5.46 0.04
N LEU A 91 -12.89 -4.55 1.02
CA LEU A 91 -13.86 -3.51 1.29
C LEU A 91 -14.01 -2.53 0.14
N GLY A 92 -12.93 -2.30 -0.62
CA GLY A 92 -12.96 -1.41 -1.79
C GLY A 92 -13.54 -2.05 -3.05
N ARG A 93 -13.69 -3.39 -3.08
CA ARG A 93 -14.17 -4.10 -4.27
C ARG A 93 -15.62 -4.53 -4.20
N TYR A 94 -16.11 -4.86 -3.00
CA TYR A 94 -17.40 -5.54 -2.84
C TYR A 94 -18.28 -4.84 -1.80
N PRO A 95 -19.60 -4.90 -1.96
CA PRO A 95 -20.50 -4.18 -1.05
C PRO A 95 -20.70 -4.82 0.34
N GLY A 96 -20.16 -6.03 0.55
CA GLY A 96 -20.37 -6.73 1.81
C GLY A 96 -21.68 -7.51 1.88
N PRO A 97 -22.05 -8.07 3.04
CA PRO A 97 -21.40 -7.86 4.36
C PRO A 97 -20.09 -8.61 4.56
N PHE A 98 -19.21 -8.05 5.39
CA PHE A 98 -17.88 -8.63 5.64
C PHE A 98 -17.66 -9.09 7.07
N GLY A 99 -18.66 -8.93 7.96
CA GLY A 99 -18.52 -9.27 9.37
C GLY A 99 -17.80 -8.23 10.23
N PHE A 100 -17.51 -7.07 9.67
CA PHE A 100 -16.90 -5.96 10.41
C PHE A 100 -17.99 -5.12 11.07
N GLU A 101 -17.77 -4.74 12.34
CA GLU A 101 -18.71 -3.89 13.08
C GLU A 101 -18.68 -2.46 12.57
N THR A 102 -17.49 -1.97 12.23
CA THR A 102 -17.28 -0.59 11.75
C THR A 102 -16.49 -0.64 10.45
N LEU A 103 -17.02 0.01 9.42
CA LEU A 103 -16.31 0.15 8.15
C LEU A 103 -15.44 1.41 8.17
N PRO A 104 -14.27 1.39 7.49
CA PRO A 104 -13.45 2.59 7.36
C PRO A 104 -14.22 3.72 6.66
N ASP A 105 -13.96 4.93 7.11
CA ASP A 105 -14.55 6.15 6.52
C ASP A 105 -13.47 7.03 5.88
N GLU A 106 -13.86 8.22 5.44
CA GLU A 106 -12.94 9.18 4.82
C GLU A 106 -11.78 9.54 5.76
N ALA A 107 -12.07 9.72 7.06
CA ALA A 107 -11.04 10.06 8.04
C ALA A 107 -10.02 8.94 8.19
N ASP A 108 -10.46 7.67 8.14
CA ASP A 108 -9.56 6.52 8.20
C ASP A 108 -8.62 6.48 7.00
N VAL A 109 -9.13 6.78 5.81
CA VAL A 109 -8.30 6.84 4.60
C VAL A 109 -7.25 7.94 4.75
N LYS A 110 -7.67 9.13 5.14
CA LYS A 110 -6.73 10.26 5.33
C LYS A 110 -5.68 9.94 6.38
N ALA A 111 -6.05 9.24 7.44
CA ALA A 111 -5.13 8.87 8.51
C ALA A 111 -4.04 7.88 8.04
N ALA A 112 -4.32 7.09 7.01
CA ALA A 112 -3.36 6.12 6.47
C ALA A 112 -2.33 6.76 5.53
N LEU A 113 -2.62 7.93 4.96
CA LEU A 113 -1.78 8.53 3.92
C LEU A 113 -0.36 8.88 4.39
N PRO A 114 -0.12 9.41 5.59
CA PRO A 114 1.25 9.69 6.03
C PRO A 114 2.14 8.44 6.03
N ALA A 115 1.61 7.28 6.44
CA ALA A 115 2.36 6.03 6.44
C ALA A 115 2.69 5.57 5.03
N ILE A 116 1.74 5.69 4.11
CA ILE A 116 1.96 5.36 2.70
C ILE A 116 3.03 6.29 2.12
N ASP A 117 2.93 7.59 2.37
CA ASP A 117 3.87 8.58 1.84
C ASP A 117 5.28 8.39 2.41
N ALA A 118 5.39 8.07 3.70
CA ALA A 118 6.68 7.81 4.31
C ALA A 118 7.36 6.57 3.71
N PHE A 119 6.59 5.51 3.49
CA PHE A 119 7.11 4.30 2.87
C PHE A 119 7.51 4.55 1.42
N ALA A 120 6.70 5.31 0.66
CA ALA A 120 7.01 5.67 -0.72
C ALA A 120 8.34 6.45 -0.81
N ALA A 121 8.56 7.39 0.11
CA ALA A 121 9.80 8.16 0.17
C ALA A 121 11.00 7.25 0.44
N ALA A 122 10.84 6.29 1.35
CA ALA A 122 11.90 5.33 1.66
C ALA A 122 12.23 4.42 0.47
N VAL A 123 11.20 3.95 -0.25
CA VAL A 123 11.38 3.13 -1.44
C VAL A 123 12.10 3.92 -2.54
N ARG A 124 11.69 5.16 -2.75
CA ARG A 124 12.36 6.05 -3.73
C ARG A 124 13.84 6.18 -3.40
N THR A 125 14.17 6.47 -2.14
CA THR A 125 15.55 6.59 -1.70
C THR A 125 16.33 5.31 -1.93
N LEU A 126 15.72 4.16 -1.61
CA LEU A 126 16.35 2.85 -1.81
C LEU A 126 16.72 2.63 -3.29
N ILE A 127 15.79 2.92 -4.20
CA ILE A 127 16.00 2.74 -5.63
C ILE A 127 17.04 3.71 -6.17
N GLU A 128 16.99 4.98 -5.77
CA GLU A 128 17.88 6.03 -6.28
C GLU A 128 19.32 5.89 -5.80
N ARG A 129 19.55 5.26 -4.65
CA ARG A 129 20.87 5.05 -4.09
C ARG A 129 21.57 3.77 -4.54
N SER A 130 20.93 3.03 -5.41
CA SER A 130 21.47 1.75 -5.88
C SER A 130 22.29 1.88 -7.15
#